data_8dcc4b36f3ec5f1c6cf7aa907657dc0e
#
_entry.id   8dcc4b36f3ec5f1c6cf7aa907657dc0e
#
_cell.length_a   1.000
_cell.length_b   1.000
_cell.length_c   1.000
_cell.angle_alpha   90.00
_cell.angle_beta   90.00
_cell.angle_gamma   90.00
#
_symmetry.space_group_name_H-M   'P 1'
#
loop_
_entity.id
_entity.type
_entity.pdbx_description
1 polymer ?
#
loop_
_entity_poly.entity_id
_entity_poly.type
_entity_poly.pdbx_seq_one_letter_code
_entity_poly.pdbx_strand_id
1 'polypeptide(L)'
;MGLGRGEGWWSDERVTETAVPPTTARPGLLTAYRVLAGLAVLIVLVQAALAGRHLSLGAGIELHGILGNSLFAIAVVMVVLSFLTQTRGVVVGHAVAFAALCFAQIGLGYVGRDTAEAAAWHIPNGVLLMGLAVAHLSLILPGRATT
;
A
#
# COMPACT_ATOMS: atom_id res chain seq x y z
N MET A 1 67.46 -38.89 13.56
CA MET A 1 66.92 -37.69 12.85
C MET A 1 65.39 -37.79 12.88
N GLY A 2 64.76 -37.08 13.83
CA GLY A 2 63.33 -37.04 14.00
C GLY A 2 62.78 -35.76 13.42
N LEU A 3 61.93 -35.84 12.43
CA LEU A 3 61.22 -34.70 11.87
C LEU A 3 59.96 -34.46 12.69
N GLY A 4 59.95 -33.34 13.42
CA GLY A 4 58.79 -32.93 14.18
C GLY A 4 57.64 -32.51 13.24
N ARG A 5 56.47 -33.08 13.50
CA ARG A 5 55.22 -32.67 12.91
C ARG A 5 54.75 -31.40 13.59
N GLY A 6 54.70 -30.33 12.82
CA GLY A 6 54.12 -29.08 13.23
C GLY A 6 52.61 -29.24 13.47
N GLU A 7 52.20 -29.10 14.71
CA GLU A 7 50.79 -29.02 15.07
C GLU A 7 50.25 -27.66 14.61
N GLY A 8 49.33 -27.73 13.64
CA GLY A 8 48.69 -26.55 13.11
C GLY A 8 47.75 -25.93 14.15
N TRP A 9 48.05 -24.70 14.51
CA TRP A 9 47.23 -23.81 15.34
C TRP A 9 46.09 -23.24 14.52
N TRP A 10 45.16 -24.08 14.05
CA TRP A 10 43.89 -23.56 13.56
C TRP A 10 42.84 -23.75 14.66
N SER A 11 42.80 -22.80 15.58
CA SER A 11 41.67 -22.66 16.47
C SER A 11 40.44 -22.43 15.62
N ASP A 12 39.57 -23.41 15.64
CA ASP A 12 38.23 -23.36 15.07
C ASP A 12 37.41 -22.32 15.90
N GLU A 13 37.68 -21.02 15.66
CA GLU A 13 36.79 -19.96 16.11
C GLU A 13 35.48 -20.14 15.36
N ARG A 14 34.62 -21.01 15.88
CA ARG A 14 33.22 -21.00 15.51
C ARG A 14 32.70 -19.60 15.78
N VAL A 15 32.68 -18.79 14.73
CA VAL A 15 31.88 -17.60 14.72
C VAL A 15 30.47 -18.06 15.07
N THR A 16 30.08 -17.86 16.32
CA THR A 16 28.70 -18.00 16.73
C THR A 16 27.95 -16.93 15.96
N GLU A 17 27.46 -17.33 14.78
CA GLU A 17 26.51 -16.54 14.02
C GLU A 17 25.34 -16.24 14.96
N THR A 18 25.35 -15.04 15.51
CA THR A 18 24.25 -14.56 16.34
C THR A 18 23.02 -14.60 15.46
N ALA A 19 22.26 -15.66 15.57
CA ALA A 19 20.98 -15.82 14.87
C ALA A 19 20.14 -14.58 15.20
N VAL A 20 20.00 -13.68 14.22
CA VAL A 20 19.08 -12.55 14.31
C VAL A 20 17.71 -13.16 14.64
N PRO A 21 17.12 -12.82 15.81
CA PRO A 21 15.84 -13.40 16.18
C PRO A 21 14.85 -13.16 15.03
N PRO A 22 14.08 -14.16 14.63
CA PRO A 22 13.11 -14.01 13.55
C PRO A 22 12.19 -12.86 13.92
N THR A 23 12.14 -11.85 13.06
CA THR A 23 11.21 -10.73 13.19
C THR A 23 9.82 -11.32 13.39
N THR A 24 9.24 -11.08 14.57
CA THR A 24 7.93 -11.65 14.93
C THR A 24 6.90 -11.15 13.94
N ALA A 25 6.58 -11.98 12.95
CA ALA A 25 5.49 -11.69 12.02
C ALA A 25 4.22 -11.40 12.85
N ARG A 26 3.60 -10.25 12.61
CA ARG A 26 2.35 -9.85 13.27
C ARG A 26 1.17 -10.20 12.35
N PRO A 27 0.70 -11.47 12.33
CA PRO A 27 -0.25 -11.95 11.33
C PRO A 27 -1.56 -11.16 11.34
N GLY A 28 -2.02 -10.71 12.52
CA GLY A 28 -3.21 -9.88 12.64
C GLY A 28 -3.09 -8.52 11.93
N LEU A 29 -1.94 -7.84 12.04
CA LEU A 29 -1.72 -6.57 11.35
C LEU A 29 -1.65 -6.77 9.83
N LEU A 30 -1.02 -7.84 9.37
CA LEU A 30 -0.97 -8.14 7.94
C LEU A 30 -2.35 -8.46 7.38
N THR A 31 -3.19 -9.17 8.13
CA THR A 31 -4.58 -9.44 7.75
C THR A 31 -5.37 -8.13 7.70
N ALA A 32 -5.28 -7.27 8.71
CA ALA A 32 -5.92 -5.97 8.71
C ALA A 32 -5.48 -5.11 7.51
N TYR A 33 -4.18 -5.12 7.20
CA TYR A 33 -3.64 -4.43 6.04
C TYR A 33 -4.25 -4.91 4.72
N ARG A 34 -4.36 -6.22 4.52
CA ARG A 34 -4.98 -6.83 3.33
C ARG A 34 -6.46 -6.47 3.21
N VAL A 35 -7.19 -6.50 4.32
CA VAL A 35 -8.60 -6.11 4.36
C VAL A 35 -8.77 -4.64 3.98
N LEU A 36 -7.96 -3.74 4.53
CA LEU A 36 -8.01 -2.31 4.19
C LEU A 36 -7.65 -2.05 2.72
N ALA A 37 -6.67 -2.76 2.17
CA ALA A 37 -6.33 -2.64 0.76
C ALA A 37 -7.48 -3.14 -0.16
N GLY A 38 -8.14 -4.23 0.19
CA GLY A 38 -9.33 -4.71 -0.52
C GLY A 38 -10.49 -3.72 -0.43
N LEU A 39 -10.72 -3.14 0.76
CA LEU A 39 -11.72 -2.10 1.00
C LEU A 39 -11.41 -0.83 0.17
N ALA A 40 -10.13 -0.44 0.08
CA ALA A 40 -9.72 0.70 -0.75
C ALA A 40 -10.09 0.49 -2.22
N VAL A 41 -9.83 -0.69 -2.79
CA VAL A 41 -10.26 -1.03 -4.17
C VAL A 41 -11.78 -0.89 -4.32
N LEU A 42 -12.54 -1.44 -3.37
CA LEU A 42 -14.01 -1.36 -3.40
C LEU A 42 -14.50 0.10 -3.33
N ILE A 43 -13.93 0.91 -2.45
CA ILE A 43 -14.30 2.32 -2.32
C ILE A 43 -14.00 3.07 -3.61
N VAL A 44 -12.86 2.86 -4.27
CA VAL A 44 -12.55 3.52 -5.56
C VAL A 44 -13.57 3.13 -6.63
N LEU A 45 -14.02 1.88 -6.69
CA LEU A 45 -15.09 1.45 -7.60
C LEU A 45 -16.42 2.18 -7.30
N VAL A 46 -16.81 2.25 -6.03
CA VAL A 46 -18.02 2.97 -5.62
C VAL A 46 -17.90 4.45 -5.95
N GLN A 47 -16.72 5.06 -5.76
CA GLN A 47 -16.44 6.44 -6.14
C GLN A 47 -16.66 6.70 -7.63
N ALA A 48 -16.20 5.78 -8.49
CA ALA A 48 -16.43 5.90 -9.93
C ALA A 48 -17.94 5.83 -10.28
N ALA A 49 -18.70 4.93 -9.63
CA ALA A 49 -20.14 4.83 -9.82
C ALA A 49 -20.88 6.10 -9.35
N LEU A 50 -20.48 6.66 -8.19
CA LEU A 50 -21.08 7.91 -7.68
C LEU A 50 -20.73 9.12 -8.56
N ALA A 51 -19.49 9.18 -9.08
CA ALA A 51 -19.10 10.21 -10.05
C ALA A 51 -19.95 10.13 -11.33
N GLY A 52 -20.15 8.93 -11.89
CA GLY A 52 -21.02 8.71 -13.03
C GLY A 52 -22.47 9.15 -12.76
N ARG A 53 -23.02 8.81 -11.58
CA ARG A 53 -24.36 9.27 -11.17
C ARG A 53 -24.45 10.79 -11.04
N HIS A 54 -23.40 11.42 -10.49
CA HIS A 54 -23.37 12.87 -10.37
C HIS A 54 -23.38 13.55 -11.75
N LEU A 55 -22.53 13.10 -12.65
CA LEU A 55 -22.42 13.66 -14.00
C LEU A 55 -23.71 13.45 -14.83
N SER A 56 -24.40 12.32 -14.65
CA SER A 56 -25.57 11.98 -15.45
C SER A 56 -26.90 12.45 -14.83
N LEU A 57 -27.00 12.49 -13.49
CA LEU A 57 -28.25 12.69 -12.76
C LEU A 57 -28.19 13.84 -11.76
N GLY A 58 -27.05 14.49 -11.58
CA GLY A 58 -26.84 15.52 -10.56
C GLY A 58 -26.87 15.00 -9.11
N ALA A 59 -26.78 13.67 -8.88
CA ALA A 59 -26.98 13.05 -7.59
C ALA A 59 -25.69 12.37 -7.06
N GLY A 60 -25.57 12.25 -5.74
CA GLY A 60 -24.53 11.44 -5.10
C GLY A 60 -23.23 12.15 -4.76
N ILE A 61 -23.12 13.48 -4.99
CA ILE A 61 -21.88 14.22 -4.74
C ILE A 61 -21.50 14.26 -3.26
N GLU A 62 -22.44 14.33 -2.35
CA GLU A 62 -22.18 14.34 -0.91
C GLU A 62 -21.54 13.00 -0.46
N LEU A 63 -22.15 11.88 -0.83
CA LEU A 63 -21.61 10.56 -0.51
C LEU A 63 -20.26 10.32 -1.20
N HIS A 64 -20.07 10.81 -2.42
CA HIS A 64 -18.79 10.81 -3.11
C HIS A 64 -17.72 11.53 -2.28
N GLY A 65 -18.01 12.72 -1.76
CA GLY A 65 -17.10 13.47 -0.90
C GLY A 65 -16.76 12.76 0.41
N ILE A 66 -17.76 12.18 1.09
CA ILE A 66 -17.58 11.42 2.33
C ILE A 66 -16.66 10.22 2.11
N LEU A 67 -16.95 9.40 1.10
CA LEU A 67 -16.16 8.22 0.79
C LEU A 67 -14.75 8.56 0.30
N GLY A 68 -14.57 9.68 -0.43
CA GLY A 68 -13.25 10.16 -0.84
C GLY A 68 -12.36 10.51 0.35
N ASN A 69 -12.90 11.25 1.33
CA ASN A 69 -12.19 11.58 2.56
C ASN A 69 -11.88 10.31 3.40
N SER A 70 -12.82 9.37 3.48
CA SER A 70 -12.63 8.09 4.17
C SER A 70 -11.54 7.25 3.51
N LEU A 71 -11.47 7.24 2.18
CA LEU A 71 -10.42 6.55 1.43
C LEU A 71 -9.03 7.11 1.76
N PHE A 72 -8.89 8.42 1.86
CA PHE A 72 -7.62 9.03 2.27
C PHE A 72 -7.22 8.63 3.69
N ALA A 73 -8.16 8.62 4.64
CA ALA A 73 -7.89 8.15 6.00
C ALA A 73 -7.42 6.68 6.00
N ILE A 74 -8.06 5.81 5.22
CA ILE A 74 -7.65 4.42 5.02
C ILE A 74 -6.23 4.36 4.42
N ALA A 75 -5.93 5.17 3.41
CA ALA A 75 -4.63 5.21 2.77
C ALA A 75 -3.52 5.59 3.76
N VAL A 76 -3.75 6.56 4.65
CA VAL A 76 -2.81 6.92 5.72
C VAL A 76 -2.58 5.75 6.68
N VAL A 77 -3.64 5.06 7.11
CA VAL A 77 -3.52 3.85 7.95
C VAL A 77 -2.74 2.75 7.22
N MET A 78 -2.96 2.57 5.92
CA MET A 78 -2.19 1.61 5.11
C MET A 78 -0.70 1.95 5.07
N VAL A 79 -0.32 3.23 4.97
CA VAL A 79 1.09 3.66 5.08
C VAL A 79 1.66 3.22 6.43
N VAL A 80 0.99 3.52 7.53
CA VAL A 80 1.44 3.12 8.89
C VAL A 80 1.59 1.59 8.99
N LEU A 81 0.59 0.84 8.52
CA LEU A 81 0.62 -0.63 8.56
C LEU A 81 1.74 -1.19 7.69
N SER A 82 2.09 -0.57 6.56
CA SER A 82 3.19 -1.02 5.71
C SER A 82 4.55 -0.99 6.45
N PHE A 83 4.77 0.00 7.31
CA PHE A 83 5.95 0.06 8.19
C PHE A 83 5.85 -0.94 9.35
N LEU A 84 4.70 -1.04 10.01
CA LEU A 84 4.52 -1.93 11.17
C LEU A 84 4.58 -3.42 10.80
N THR A 85 4.19 -3.77 9.59
CA THR A 85 4.25 -5.15 9.07
C THR A 85 5.58 -5.48 8.40
N GLN A 86 6.52 -4.52 8.39
CA GLN A 86 7.86 -4.67 7.80
C GLN A 86 7.81 -5.22 6.37
N THR A 87 6.87 -4.71 5.58
CA THR A 87 6.74 -5.09 4.17
C THR A 87 7.92 -4.59 3.35
N ARG A 88 8.13 -5.18 2.16
CA ARG A 88 9.20 -4.76 1.24
C ARG A 88 9.06 -3.28 0.88
N GLY A 89 10.17 -2.58 0.65
CA GLY A 89 10.20 -1.16 0.33
C GLY A 89 9.29 -0.77 -0.85
N VAL A 90 9.12 -1.66 -1.83
CA VAL A 90 8.19 -1.46 -2.95
C VAL A 90 6.73 -1.34 -2.47
N VAL A 91 6.33 -2.13 -1.47
CA VAL A 91 4.97 -2.07 -0.89
C VAL A 91 4.77 -0.76 -0.13
N VAL A 92 5.78 -0.34 0.64
CA VAL A 92 5.76 0.97 1.32
C VAL A 92 5.66 2.10 0.30
N GLY A 93 6.46 2.06 -0.77
CA GLY A 93 6.41 3.06 -1.85
C GLY A 93 5.03 3.15 -2.51
N HIS A 94 4.38 2.01 -2.78
CA HIS A 94 3.01 1.97 -3.30
C HIS A 94 1.99 2.56 -2.32
N ALA A 95 2.09 2.25 -1.01
CA ALA A 95 1.19 2.80 0.00
C ALA A 95 1.31 4.33 0.09
N VAL A 96 2.55 4.86 0.09
CA VAL A 96 2.82 6.30 0.11
C VAL A 96 2.30 6.97 -1.17
N ALA A 97 2.57 6.40 -2.35
CA ALA A 97 2.07 6.92 -3.62
C ALA A 97 0.54 6.94 -3.66
N PHE A 98 -0.12 5.88 -3.16
CA PHE A 98 -1.57 5.82 -3.08
C PHE A 98 -2.13 6.91 -2.17
N ALA A 99 -1.56 7.13 -0.98
CA ALA A 99 -1.98 8.18 -0.07
C ALA A 99 -1.77 9.58 -0.68
N ALA A 100 -0.65 9.81 -1.37
CA ALA A 100 -0.38 11.08 -2.05
C ALA A 100 -1.39 11.36 -3.18
N LEU A 101 -1.72 10.34 -3.98
CA LEU A 101 -2.75 10.48 -5.02
C LEU A 101 -4.16 10.66 -4.45
N CYS A 102 -4.50 10.01 -3.32
CA CYS A 102 -5.76 10.27 -2.61
C CYS A 102 -5.84 11.72 -2.12
N PHE A 103 -4.75 12.26 -1.57
CA PHE A 103 -4.70 13.67 -1.18
C PHE A 103 -4.90 14.61 -2.37
N ALA A 104 -4.20 14.37 -3.48
CA ALA A 104 -4.37 15.12 -4.72
C ALA A 104 -5.82 15.01 -5.25
N GLN A 105 -6.43 13.81 -5.17
CA GLN A 105 -7.81 13.58 -5.61
C GLN A 105 -8.81 14.43 -4.83
N ILE A 106 -8.63 14.55 -3.51
CA ILE A 106 -9.46 15.40 -2.67
C ILE A 106 -9.32 16.88 -3.08
N GLY A 107 -8.06 17.34 -3.22
CA GLY A 107 -7.78 18.70 -3.65
C GLY A 107 -8.42 19.04 -5.02
N LEU A 108 -8.20 18.16 -6.01
CA LEU A 108 -8.80 18.29 -7.33
C LEU A 108 -10.34 18.27 -7.28
N GLY A 109 -10.92 17.44 -6.42
CA GLY A 109 -12.38 17.36 -6.24
C GLY A 109 -12.97 18.62 -5.64
N TYR A 110 -12.33 19.25 -4.66
CA TYR A 110 -12.79 20.52 -4.08
C TYR A 110 -12.60 21.69 -5.04
N VAL A 111 -11.42 21.84 -5.63
CA VAL A 111 -11.11 22.91 -6.59
C VAL A 111 -11.91 22.73 -7.90
N GLY A 112 -12.20 21.51 -8.29
CA GLY A 112 -12.97 21.16 -9.49
C GLY A 112 -14.44 21.57 -9.44
N ARG A 113 -14.94 22.00 -8.27
CA ARG A 113 -16.28 22.63 -8.17
C ARG A 113 -16.32 24.01 -8.82
N ASP A 114 -15.16 24.69 -8.81
CA ASP A 114 -15.03 26.08 -9.25
C ASP A 114 -14.25 26.21 -10.56
N THR A 115 -13.46 25.18 -10.93
CA THR A 115 -12.61 25.22 -12.13
C THR A 115 -12.72 23.94 -12.97
N ALA A 116 -12.98 24.12 -14.27
CA ALA A 116 -13.06 23.00 -15.22
C ALA A 116 -11.74 22.24 -15.37
N GLU A 117 -10.61 22.92 -15.22
CA GLU A 117 -9.29 22.32 -15.33
C GLU A 117 -9.03 21.32 -14.19
N ALA A 118 -9.32 21.69 -12.93
CA ALA A 118 -9.17 20.76 -11.81
C ALA A 118 -10.14 19.58 -11.94
N ALA A 119 -11.37 19.80 -12.39
CA ALA A 119 -12.32 18.72 -12.68
C ALA A 119 -11.78 17.77 -13.77
N ALA A 120 -11.12 18.30 -14.82
CA ALA A 120 -10.53 17.51 -15.88
C ALA A 120 -9.37 16.61 -15.37
N TRP A 121 -8.56 17.07 -14.42
CA TRP A 121 -7.48 16.28 -13.82
C TRP A 121 -7.98 15.30 -12.75
N HIS A 122 -9.12 15.56 -12.13
CA HIS A 122 -9.71 14.67 -11.13
C HIS A 122 -10.02 13.28 -11.70
N ILE A 123 -10.54 13.21 -12.94
CA ILE A 123 -10.90 11.93 -13.59
C ILE A 123 -9.67 11.04 -13.85
N PRO A 124 -8.61 11.49 -14.55
CA PRO A 124 -7.43 10.65 -14.80
C PRO A 124 -6.69 10.27 -13.51
N ASN A 125 -6.66 11.16 -12.48
CA ASN A 125 -6.11 10.79 -11.19
C ASN A 125 -6.93 9.67 -10.51
N GLY A 126 -8.25 9.68 -10.64
CA GLY A 126 -9.12 8.59 -10.17
C GLY A 126 -8.83 7.26 -10.86
N VAL A 127 -8.52 7.27 -12.17
CA VAL A 127 -8.09 6.07 -12.91
C VAL A 127 -6.74 5.56 -12.41
N LEU A 128 -5.77 6.46 -12.16
CA LEU A 128 -4.48 6.09 -11.58
C LEU A 128 -4.65 5.49 -10.19
N LEU A 129 -5.52 6.05 -9.35
CA LEU A 129 -5.85 5.51 -8.03
C LEU A 129 -6.38 4.08 -8.12
N MET A 130 -7.27 3.78 -9.06
CA MET A 130 -7.76 2.42 -9.26
C MET A 130 -6.63 1.47 -9.64
N GLY A 131 -5.82 1.83 -10.63
CA GLY A 131 -4.68 1.01 -11.05
C GLY A 131 -3.72 0.73 -9.89
N LEU A 132 -3.38 1.77 -9.12
CA LEU A 132 -2.47 1.66 -7.99
C LEU A 132 -3.06 0.85 -6.82
N ALA A 133 -4.36 1.00 -6.53
CA ALA A 133 -5.04 0.22 -5.50
C ALA A 133 -5.02 -1.28 -5.80
N VAL A 134 -5.32 -1.66 -7.05
CA VAL A 134 -5.31 -3.07 -7.50
C VAL A 134 -3.87 -3.61 -7.50
N ALA A 135 -2.90 -2.86 -8.01
CA ALA A 135 -1.50 -3.26 -7.99
C ALA A 135 -1.00 -3.44 -6.56
N HIS A 136 -1.34 -2.51 -5.66
CA HIS A 136 -0.97 -2.59 -4.24
C HIS A 136 -1.55 -3.82 -3.56
N LEU A 137 -2.84 -4.08 -3.76
CA LEU A 137 -3.49 -5.29 -3.23
C LEU A 137 -2.79 -6.56 -3.73
N SER A 138 -2.45 -6.62 -5.02
CA SER A 138 -1.75 -7.76 -5.63
C SER A 138 -0.37 -8.01 -5.01
N LEU A 139 0.34 -6.96 -4.58
CA LEU A 139 1.66 -7.08 -3.95
C LEU A 139 1.63 -7.68 -2.54
N ILE A 140 0.51 -7.52 -1.82
CA ILE A 140 0.38 -7.96 -0.42
C ILE A 140 -0.45 -9.24 -0.25
N LEU A 141 -1.13 -9.68 -1.30
CA LEU A 141 -1.79 -10.98 -1.29
C LEU A 141 -0.75 -12.11 -1.30
N PRO A 142 -1.04 -13.26 -0.65
CA PRO A 142 -0.18 -14.43 -0.74
C PRO A 142 -0.02 -14.82 -2.21
N GLY A 143 1.24 -14.96 -2.67
CA GLY A 143 1.51 -15.53 -3.99
C GLY A 143 0.81 -16.89 -4.12
N ARG A 144 0.08 -17.10 -5.22
CA ARG A 144 -0.36 -18.45 -5.56
C ARG A 144 0.92 -19.25 -5.80
N ALA A 145 1.13 -20.29 -4.98
CA ALA A 145 2.14 -21.27 -5.32
C ALA A 145 1.78 -21.80 -6.71
N THR A 146 2.62 -21.51 -7.69
CA THR A 146 2.53 -22.17 -8.99
C THR A 146 2.92 -23.61 -8.77
N THR A 147 1.92 -24.48 -8.68
CA THR A 147 2.11 -25.95 -8.70
C THR A 147 2.52 -26.38 -10.08
#